data_4788fbce51bc02da1e3701dd58952f2a
#
_entry.id   4788fbce51bc02da1e3701dd58952f2a
#
_cell.length_a   1.000
_cell.length_b   1.000
_cell.length_c   1.000
_cell.angle_alpha   90.00
_cell.angle_beta   90.00
_cell.angle_gamma   90.00
#
_symmetry.space_group_name_H-M   'P 1'
#
loop_
_entity.id
_entity.type
_entity.pdbx_description
1 polymer ?
#
loop_
_entity_poly.entity_id
_entity_poly.type
_entity_poly.pdbx_seq_one_letter_code
_entity_poly.pdbx_strand_id
1 'polypeptide(L)'
;MTHLLSFPAALAARRPLAGAFRATVAGLFAVFAIAASAQVNTASGLESLEAFVKNTKSGRAVFTQVVTSPAREGQTAKTKTSSGGFEFLRPNRFKFVYKKPFEQSIVSDGQTLWLHDVDLNQVTARKLTQVLSGTPAAVIAAAADIKALQADFTLVPQPDRNGLEWVQATPRTKDGQVQNITVGFRNTGKGSELAVLEILDSFGQRSVMTFSQFEVNPALSAGGFQFKPPAGADVIRQ
;
A
#
# COMPACT_ATOMS: atom_id res chain seq x y z
N MET A 1 -12.50 -72.18 6.00
CA MET A 1 -11.86 -72.83 7.15
C MET A 1 -12.08 -71.87 8.30
N THR A 2 -13.23 -71.99 9.01
CA THR A 2 -13.44 -72.82 10.20
C THR A 2 -12.58 -72.34 11.39
N HIS A 3 -13.06 -71.93 12.48
CA HIS A 3 -14.01 -72.24 13.53
C HIS A 3 -14.02 -71.08 14.56
N LEU A 4 -15.11 -70.52 15.02
CA LEU A 4 -16.14 -71.01 15.97
C LEU A 4 -15.68 -71.24 17.41
N LEU A 5 -16.50 -70.70 18.31
CA LEU A 5 -16.85 -71.10 19.66
C LEU A 5 -16.15 -70.34 20.80
N SER A 6 -16.75 -69.98 21.92
CA SER A 6 -18.14 -70.05 22.45
C SER A 6 -18.07 -69.44 23.86
N PHE A 7 -19.18 -68.94 24.30
CA PHE A 7 -19.51 -68.55 25.70
C PHE A 7 -19.41 -69.75 26.70
N PRO A 8 -19.42 -69.54 28.05
CA PRO A 8 -20.71 -69.36 28.67
C PRO A 8 -20.77 -68.49 29.95
N ALA A 9 -22.00 -68.28 30.36
CA ALA A 9 -22.55 -67.55 31.50
C ALA A 9 -22.52 -68.29 32.83
N ALA A 10 -22.68 -67.55 33.95
CA ALA A 10 -23.49 -67.89 35.17
C ALA A 10 -23.42 -66.74 36.13
N LEU A 11 -24.42 -66.03 36.38
CA LEU A 11 -25.57 -66.19 37.32
C LEU A 11 -25.20 -66.24 38.80
N ALA A 12 -25.50 -65.20 39.58
CA ALA A 12 -26.22 -65.29 40.86
C ALA A 12 -26.52 -63.91 41.47
N ALA A 13 -27.73 -63.81 41.88
CA ALA A 13 -28.46 -62.73 42.50
C ALA A 13 -28.03 -62.44 43.96
N ARG A 14 -28.27 -61.17 44.37
CA ARG A 14 -29.08 -60.83 45.60
C ARG A 14 -29.15 -59.34 45.81
N ARG A 15 -30.37 -58.83 45.98
CA ARG A 15 -30.81 -57.57 46.57
C ARG A 15 -30.86 -57.70 48.08
N PRO A 16 -31.23 -56.66 48.91
CA PRO A 16 -31.36 -55.20 48.72
C PRO A 16 -30.72 -54.40 49.91
N LEU A 17 -30.73 -53.07 49.88
CA LEU A 17 -31.27 -52.16 50.92
C LEU A 17 -30.78 -50.71 50.75
N ALA A 18 -31.76 -49.89 50.56
CA ALA A 18 -31.99 -48.55 51.12
C ALA A 18 -30.87 -47.54 51.33
N GLY A 19 -31.04 -46.37 50.81
CA GLY A 19 -30.67 -45.16 51.53
C GLY A 19 -29.94 -44.06 50.74
N ALA A 20 -30.65 -42.93 50.71
CA ALA A 20 -30.11 -41.57 50.53
C ALA A 20 -30.11 -40.94 49.15
N PHE A 21 -31.13 -40.12 48.93
CA PHE A 21 -31.24 -38.99 48.05
C PHE A 21 -29.97 -38.13 48.10
N ARG A 22 -29.25 -38.02 47.01
CA ARG A 22 -28.37 -36.91 46.79
C ARG A 22 -28.67 -36.34 45.40
N ALA A 23 -29.32 -35.16 45.44
CA ALA A 23 -29.55 -34.33 44.28
C ALA A 23 -28.20 -33.86 43.72
N THR A 24 -27.82 -34.37 42.57
CA THR A 24 -26.69 -33.85 41.75
C THR A 24 -27.25 -32.79 40.84
N VAL A 25 -26.98 -31.54 41.18
CA VAL A 25 -27.22 -30.38 40.30
C VAL A 25 -26.18 -30.51 39.19
N ALA A 26 -26.63 -30.93 37.99
CA ALA A 26 -25.85 -30.88 36.77
C ALA A 26 -25.78 -29.41 36.31
N GLY A 27 -24.68 -28.72 36.66
CA GLY A 27 -24.38 -27.41 36.17
C GLY A 27 -24.05 -27.49 34.68
N LEU A 28 -24.98 -27.00 33.86
CA LEU A 28 -24.81 -26.81 32.42
C LEU A 28 -23.86 -25.60 32.22
N PHE A 29 -22.56 -25.84 32.06
CA PHE A 29 -21.63 -24.80 31.59
C PHE A 29 -21.90 -24.53 30.10
N ALA A 30 -22.70 -23.52 29.82
CA ALA A 30 -22.81 -22.95 28.49
C ALA A 30 -21.51 -22.18 28.24
N VAL A 31 -20.58 -22.78 27.48
CA VAL A 31 -19.41 -22.07 26.93
C VAL A 31 -19.92 -21.13 25.86
N PHE A 32 -20.13 -19.86 26.22
CA PHE A 32 -20.31 -18.78 25.27
C PHE A 32 -18.97 -18.57 24.55
N ALA A 33 -18.82 -19.14 23.35
CA ALA A 33 -17.76 -18.78 22.42
C ALA A 33 -18.06 -17.35 21.94
N ILE A 34 -17.41 -16.37 22.55
CA ILE A 34 -17.38 -15.00 22.06
C ILE A 34 -16.56 -15.05 20.78
N ALA A 35 -17.23 -15.14 19.63
CA ALA A 35 -16.60 -14.88 18.35
C ALA A 35 -16.20 -13.40 18.37
N ALA A 36 -14.92 -13.12 18.63
CA ALA A 36 -14.35 -11.81 18.43
C ALA A 36 -14.40 -11.54 16.93
N SER A 37 -15.45 -10.87 16.48
CA SER A 37 -15.52 -10.29 15.15
C SER A 37 -14.42 -9.23 15.12
N ALA A 38 -13.31 -9.50 14.44
CA ALA A 38 -12.32 -8.48 14.12
C ALA A 38 -13.07 -7.41 13.31
N GLN A 39 -13.40 -6.29 13.95
CA GLN A 39 -13.94 -5.14 13.24
C GLN A 39 -12.85 -4.64 12.29
N VAL A 40 -13.10 -4.78 11.00
CA VAL A 40 -12.27 -4.19 9.97
C VAL A 40 -12.45 -2.68 10.07
N ASN A 41 -11.47 -1.98 10.65
CA ASN A 41 -11.49 -0.53 10.74
C ASN A 41 -11.18 0.06 9.34
N THR A 42 -12.22 0.41 8.59
CA THR A 42 -12.07 0.96 7.24
C THR A 42 -11.83 2.48 7.23
N ALA A 43 -11.96 3.17 8.37
CA ALA A 43 -11.74 4.62 8.46
C ALA A 43 -10.24 4.97 8.57
N SER A 44 -9.41 4.07 9.10
CA SER A 44 -8.02 4.31 9.46
C SER A 44 -7.14 4.79 8.30
N GLY A 45 -7.33 4.25 7.08
CA GLY A 45 -6.54 4.64 5.92
C GLY A 45 -6.74 6.08 5.47
N LEU A 46 -7.98 6.62 5.58
CA LEU A 46 -8.25 8.02 5.27
C LEU A 46 -7.65 8.94 6.35
N GLU A 47 -7.80 8.57 7.62
CA GLU A 47 -7.22 9.30 8.75
C GLU A 47 -5.69 9.34 8.64
N SER A 48 -5.06 8.22 8.24
CA SER A 48 -3.62 8.16 8.01
C SER A 48 -3.16 9.03 6.85
N LEU A 49 -3.91 9.07 5.75
CA LEU A 49 -3.63 9.99 4.64
C LEU A 49 -3.73 11.46 5.10
N GLU A 50 -4.79 11.82 5.83
CA GLU A 50 -4.97 13.17 6.37
C GLU A 50 -3.82 13.57 7.30
N ALA A 51 -3.46 12.69 8.22
CA ALA A 51 -2.35 12.90 9.14
C ALA A 51 -1.01 13.06 8.39
N PHE A 52 -0.77 12.21 7.39
CA PHE A 52 0.43 12.27 6.55
C PHE A 52 0.51 13.59 5.77
N VAL A 53 -0.56 14.01 5.12
CA VAL A 53 -0.57 15.27 4.35
C VAL A 53 -0.40 16.49 5.27
N LYS A 54 -1.05 16.49 6.43
CA LYS A 54 -0.99 17.57 7.41
C LYS A 54 0.37 17.70 8.07
N ASN A 55 0.96 16.60 8.50
CA ASN A 55 2.11 16.60 9.41
C ASN A 55 3.46 16.36 8.71
N THR A 56 3.46 15.78 7.49
CA THR A 56 4.70 15.45 6.78
C THR A 56 4.97 16.46 5.68
N LYS A 57 5.88 17.40 5.94
CA LYS A 57 6.24 18.47 4.99
C LYS A 57 7.36 18.03 4.03
N SER A 58 8.20 17.11 4.48
CA SER A 58 9.25 16.49 3.69
C SER A 58 9.37 15.01 4.03
N GLY A 59 9.92 14.22 3.12
CA GLY A 59 10.20 12.81 3.33
C GLY A 59 11.37 12.34 2.50
N ARG A 60 12.05 11.32 2.99
CA ARG A 60 13.08 10.56 2.27
C ARG A 60 12.86 9.08 2.50
N ALA A 61 13.04 8.27 1.47
CA ALA A 61 12.94 6.83 1.57
C ALA A 61 13.78 6.12 0.49
N VAL A 62 14.04 4.86 0.70
CA VAL A 62 14.45 3.92 -0.35
C VAL A 62 13.19 3.22 -0.86
N PHE A 63 13.10 2.95 -2.16
CA PHE A 63 11.99 2.21 -2.72
C PHE A 63 12.42 1.00 -3.54
N THR A 64 11.54 0.01 -3.58
CA THR A 64 11.55 -1.07 -4.58
C THR A 64 10.21 -1.03 -5.30
N GLN A 65 10.24 -1.02 -6.62
CA GLN A 65 9.06 -1.01 -7.48
C GLN A 65 8.99 -2.32 -8.26
N VAL A 66 7.82 -2.94 -8.24
CA VAL A 66 7.50 -4.12 -9.06
C VAL A 66 6.36 -3.74 -10.01
N VAL A 67 6.65 -3.77 -11.30
CA VAL A 67 5.68 -3.51 -12.37
C VAL A 67 5.30 -4.83 -13.01
N THR A 68 4.01 -5.15 -13.00
CA THR A 68 3.45 -6.35 -13.61
C THR A 68 2.53 -5.95 -14.77
N SER A 69 2.91 -6.30 -15.98
CA SER A 69 2.06 -6.12 -17.16
C SER A 69 1.04 -7.26 -17.24
N PRO A 70 -0.19 -7.01 -17.69
CA PRO A 70 -1.19 -8.06 -17.85
C PRO A 70 -0.71 -9.14 -18.83
N ALA A 71 -1.16 -10.37 -18.60
CA ALA A 71 -0.94 -11.46 -19.54
C ALA A 71 -1.59 -11.10 -20.89
N ARG A 72 -0.88 -11.36 -21.98
CA ARG A 72 -1.44 -11.32 -23.34
C ARG A 72 -1.79 -12.74 -23.78
N GLU A 73 -2.66 -12.84 -24.78
CA GLU A 73 -3.06 -14.16 -25.29
C GLU A 73 -1.82 -15.01 -25.63
N GLY A 74 -1.74 -16.21 -25.05
CA GLY A 74 -0.60 -17.13 -25.19
C GLY A 74 0.69 -16.72 -24.45
N GLN A 75 0.68 -15.68 -23.62
CA GLN A 75 1.86 -15.24 -22.88
C GLN A 75 1.54 -15.05 -21.38
N THR A 76 2.51 -15.35 -20.52
CA THR A 76 2.42 -15.07 -19.09
C THR A 76 2.63 -13.57 -18.81
N ALA A 77 2.09 -13.09 -17.69
CA ALA A 77 2.34 -11.74 -17.19
C ALA A 77 3.86 -11.51 -17.02
N LYS A 78 4.35 -10.36 -17.47
CA LYS A 78 5.76 -9.97 -17.34
C LYS A 78 5.94 -9.07 -16.14
N THR A 79 6.96 -9.36 -15.35
CA THR A 79 7.31 -8.56 -14.17
C THR A 79 8.68 -7.91 -14.33
N LYS A 80 8.77 -6.62 -14.00
CA LYS A 80 10.03 -5.86 -13.95
C LYS A 80 10.19 -5.26 -12.56
N THR A 81 11.37 -5.44 -11.98
CA THR A 81 11.72 -4.86 -10.67
C THR A 81 12.73 -3.74 -10.85
N SER A 82 12.47 -2.62 -10.18
CA SER A 82 13.37 -1.45 -10.15
C SER A 82 13.54 -1.00 -8.70
N SER A 83 14.63 -0.29 -8.40
CA SER A 83 14.88 0.24 -7.06
C SER A 83 15.62 1.56 -7.11
N GLY A 84 15.47 2.36 -6.03
CA GLY A 84 16.08 3.67 -5.98
C GLY A 84 15.80 4.45 -4.71
N GLY A 85 16.02 5.76 -4.77
CA GLY A 85 15.72 6.70 -3.70
C GLY A 85 14.56 7.61 -4.05
N PHE A 86 13.80 8.00 -3.04
CA PHE A 86 12.67 8.93 -3.14
C PHE A 86 12.84 10.04 -2.12
N GLU A 87 12.63 11.26 -2.53
CA GLU A 87 12.59 12.44 -1.67
C GLU A 87 11.44 13.35 -2.10
N PHE A 88 10.83 14.03 -1.14
CA PHE A 88 9.90 15.12 -1.44
C PHE A 88 9.99 16.26 -0.42
N LEU A 89 9.60 17.42 -0.88
CA LEU A 89 9.44 18.64 -0.08
C LEU A 89 8.19 19.36 -0.56
N ARG A 90 7.15 19.39 0.27
CA ARG A 90 5.89 20.06 -0.08
C ARG A 90 6.03 21.58 -0.14
N PRO A 91 5.27 22.24 -1.02
CA PRO A 91 4.45 21.65 -2.08
C PRO A 91 5.26 21.35 -3.34
N ASN A 92 4.81 20.36 -4.10
CA ASN A 92 5.18 20.14 -5.52
C ASN A 92 6.64 19.76 -5.82
N ARG A 93 7.51 19.60 -4.84
CA ARG A 93 8.89 19.18 -5.06
C ARG A 93 9.04 17.72 -4.71
N PHE A 94 9.51 16.92 -5.65
CA PHE A 94 9.80 15.51 -5.43
C PHE A 94 10.90 15.02 -6.37
N LYS A 95 11.55 13.94 -5.98
CA LYS A 95 12.61 13.32 -6.76
C LYS A 95 12.57 11.82 -6.58
N PHE A 96 12.46 11.08 -7.69
CA PHE A 96 12.71 9.66 -7.77
C PHE A 96 14.02 9.45 -8.52
N VAL A 97 14.96 8.73 -7.93
CA VAL A 97 16.23 8.36 -8.55
C VAL A 97 16.28 6.85 -8.62
N TYR A 98 16.00 6.30 -9.78
CA TYR A 98 16.15 4.88 -10.07
C TYR A 98 17.61 4.56 -10.23
N LYS A 99 18.07 3.47 -9.60
CA LYS A 99 19.45 2.99 -9.63
C LYS A 99 19.58 1.63 -10.32
N LYS A 100 18.52 0.84 -10.33
CA LYS A 100 18.49 -0.50 -10.92
C LYS A 100 17.13 -0.74 -11.58
N PRO A 101 17.08 -1.51 -12.70
CA PRO A 101 18.20 -2.02 -13.48
C PRO A 101 18.88 -0.93 -14.33
N PHE A 102 18.19 0.19 -14.63
CA PHE A 102 18.64 1.33 -15.43
C PHE A 102 18.57 2.61 -14.60
N GLU A 103 19.53 3.50 -14.82
CA GLU A 103 19.55 4.78 -14.14
C GLU A 103 18.59 5.77 -14.81
N GLN A 104 17.65 6.25 -14.04
CA GLN A 104 16.67 7.26 -14.47
C GLN A 104 16.37 8.19 -13.31
N SER A 105 16.12 9.45 -13.58
CA SER A 105 15.61 10.37 -12.56
C SER A 105 14.36 11.09 -13.01
N ILE A 106 13.42 11.24 -12.07
CA ILE A 106 12.21 12.03 -12.22
C ILE A 106 12.28 13.10 -11.14
N VAL A 107 12.39 14.35 -11.54
CA VAL A 107 12.57 15.48 -10.61
C VAL A 107 11.53 16.54 -10.87
N SER A 108 10.83 16.98 -9.83
CA SER A 108 9.99 18.18 -9.86
C SER A 108 10.62 19.27 -9.02
N ASP A 109 10.86 20.42 -9.63
CA ASP A 109 11.37 21.64 -8.95
C ASP A 109 10.23 22.51 -8.37
N GLY A 110 8.97 22.07 -8.57
CA GLY A 110 7.77 22.78 -8.19
C GLY A 110 7.05 23.46 -9.36
N GLN A 111 7.68 23.58 -10.52
CA GLN A 111 7.13 24.17 -11.74
C GLN A 111 7.24 23.25 -12.96
N THR A 112 8.38 22.58 -13.07
CA THR A 112 8.73 21.69 -14.17
C THR A 112 8.94 20.28 -13.66
N LEU A 113 8.42 19.30 -14.38
CA LEU A 113 8.75 17.89 -14.22
C LEU A 113 9.82 17.53 -15.26
N TRP A 114 10.95 17.07 -14.77
CA TRP A 114 12.10 16.62 -15.51
C TRP A 114 12.21 15.10 -15.45
N LEU A 115 12.23 14.45 -16.61
CA LEU A 115 12.56 13.03 -16.73
C LEU A 115 13.89 12.93 -17.45
N HIS A 116 14.86 12.28 -16.81
CA HIS A 116 16.19 12.04 -17.38
C HIS A 116 16.45 10.55 -17.46
N ASP A 117 16.62 10.06 -18.66
CA ASP A 117 17.10 8.73 -18.98
C ASP A 117 18.60 8.83 -19.23
N VAL A 118 19.40 8.20 -18.35
CA VAL A 118 20.85 8.30 -18.38
C VAL A 118 21.43 7.54 -19.57
N ASP A 119 20.90 6.36 -19.86
CA ASP A 119 21.39 5.49 -20.92
C ASP A 119 21.17 6.10 -22.31
N LEU A 120 20.05 6.80 -22.48
CA LEU A 120 19.72 7.50 -23.72
C LEU A 120 20.30 8.93 -23.77
N ASN A 121 20.86 9.42 -22.66
CA ASN A 121 21.24 10.83 -22.46
C ASN A 121 20.14 11.81 -22.89
N GLN A 122 18.88 11.47 -22.59
CA GLN A 122 17.71 12.22 -22.98
C GLN A 122 16.99 12.81 -21.78
N VAL A 123 16.57 14.06 -21.87
CA VAL A 123 15.80 14.78 -20.87
C VAL A 123 14.47 15.22 -21.45
N THR A 124 13.35 14.86 -20.82
CA THR A 124 12.04 15.41 -21.12
C THR A 124 11.63 16.40 -20.05
N ALA A 125 11.26 17.62 -20.45
CA ALA A 125 10.74 18.66 -19.56
C ALA A 125 9.27 18.95 -19.87
N ARG A 126 8.43 18.93 -18.84
CA ARG A 126 6.98 19.22 -18.92
C ARG A 126 6.57 20.22 -17.84
N LYS A 127 5.58 21.05 -18.12
CA LYS A 127 4.96 21.88 -17.09
C LYS A 127 4.28 20.98 -16.05
N LEU A 128 4.65 21.14 -14.77
CA LEU A 128 4.12 20.30 -13.70
C LEU A 128 2.60 20.31 -13.64
N THR A 129 1.97 21.48 -13.82
CA THR A 129 0.51 21.64 -13.78
C THR A 129 -0.25 20.83 -14.84
N GLN A 130 0.42 20.46 -15.94
CA GLN A 130 -0.19 19.67 -17.02
C GLN A 130 -0.13 18.16 -16.76
N VAL A 131 0.81 17.72 -15.91
CA VAL A 131 1.09 16.28 -15.71
C VAL A 131 0.86 15.80 -14.28
N LEU A 132 0.64 16.71 -13.34
CA LEU A 132 0.53 16.34 -11.92
C LEU A 132 -0.83 15.72 -11.61
N SER A 133 -1.90 16.29 -12.18
CA SER A 133 -3.27 15.83 -11.94
C SER A 133 -3.42 14.35 -12.34
N GLY A 134 -3.98 13.55 -11.43
CA GLY A 134 -4.14 12.11 -11.65
C GLY A 134 -2.86 11.27 -11.50
N THR A 135 -1.75 11.85 -11.04
CA THR A 135 -0.50 11.10 -10.82
C THR A 135 -0.31 10.68 -9.37
N PRO A 136 0.44 9.59 -9.10
CA PRO A 136 0.81 9.20 -7.75
C PRO A 136 1.56 10.29 -6.98
N ALA A 137 2.37 11.09 -7.68
CA ALA A 137 3.12 12.19 -7.07
C ALA A 137 2.18 13.28 -6.54
N ALA A 138 1.00 13.49 -7.15
CA ALA A 138 -0.02 14.40 -6.65
C ALA A 138 -0.49 13.99 -5.25
N VAL A 139 -0.74 12.70 -5.06
CA VAL A 139 -1.21 12.17 -3.77
C VAL A 139 -0.13 12.26 -2.70
N ILE A 140 1.12 11.94 -3.05
CA ILE A 140 2.20 11.80 -2.06
C ILE A 140 2.86 13.15 -1.74
N ALA A 141 3.17 13.95 -2.75
CA ALA A 141 4.11 15.08 -2.60
C ALA A 141 3.53 16.45 -2.91
N ALA A 142 2.49 16.52 -3.75
CA ALA A 142 2.02 17.79 -4.27
C ALA A 142 0.93 18.43 -3.42
N ALA A 143 0.05 17.64 -2.83
CA ALA A 143 -1.10 18.16 -2.11
C ALA A 143 -0.70 19.02 -0.92
N ALA A 144 -1.26 20.21 -0.86
CA ALA A 144 -1.08 21.12 0.26
C ALA A 144 -1.87 20.65 1.49
N ASP A 145 -3.06 20.10 1.26
CA ASP A 145 -3.97 19.55 2.26
C ASP A 145 -4.90 18.49 1.65
N ILE A 146 -5.73 17.88 2.48
CA ILE A 146 -6.68 16.83 2.05
C ILE A 146 -7.75 17.37 1.09
N LYS A 147 -8.15 18.63 1.22
CA LYS A 147 -9.17 19.25 0.35
C LYS A 147 -8.65 19.39 -1.07
N ALA A 148 -7.37 19.75 -1.22
CA ALA A 148 -6.71 19.80 -2.53
C ALA A 148 -6.68 18.40 -3.18
N LEU A 149 -6.43 17.33 -2.42
CA LEU A 149 -6.54 15.97 -2.92
C LEU A 149 -7.96 15.60 -3.33
N GLN A 150 -8.95 15.96 -2.53
CA GLN A 150 -10.36 15.69 -2.82
C GLN A 150 -10.89 16.45 -4.05
N ALA A 151 -10.25 17.54 -4.44
CA ALA A 151 -10.57 18.23 -5.69
C ALA A 151 -10.23 17.37 -6.93
N ASP A 152 -9.09 16.67 -6.90
CA ASP A 152 -8.59 15.87 -8.01
C ASP A 152 -8.96 14.39 -7.93
N PHE A 153 -9.21 13.86 -6.71
CA PHE A 153 -9.44 12.44 -6.46
C PHE A 153 -10.70 12.19 -5.63
N THR A 154 -11.34 11.06 -5.90
CA THR A 154 -12.28 10.44 -4.97
C THR A 154 -11.49 9.55 -4.03
N LEU A 155 -11.54 9.83 -2.72
CA LEU A 155 -10.82 9.08 -1.70
C LEU A 155 -11.76 8.10 -1.01
N VAL A 156 -11.40 6.82 -0.98
CA VAL A 156 -12.19 5.74 -0.37
C VAL A 156 -11.30 4.93 0.56
N PRO A 157 -11.59 4.88 1.87
CA PRO A 157 -10.85 4.02 2.77
C PRO A 157 -11.02 2.56 2.35
N GLN A 158 -9.98 1.76 2.53
CA GLN A 158 -9.93 0.34 2.21
C GLN A 158 -9.71 -0.47 3.48
N PRO A 159 -10.09 -1.75 3.51
CA PRO A 159 -9.80 -2.62 4.64
C PRO A 159 -8.31 -2.70 4.93
N ASP A 160 -7.95 -2.63 6.22
CA ASP A 160 -6.58 -2.79 6.67
C ASP A 160 -6.07 -4.18 6.31
N ARG A 161 -4.85 -4.25 5.79
CA ARG A 161 -4.20 -5.50 5.43
C ARG A 161 -2.69 -5.42 5.61
N ASN A 162 -2.08 -6.54 5.97
CA ASN A 162 -0.63 -6.65 6.18
C ASN A 162 -0.06 -5.64 7.20
N GLY A 163 -0.86 -5.26 8.22
CA GLY A 163 -0.47 -4.29 9.23
C GLY A 163 -0.37 -2.84 8.70
N LEU A 164 -0.98 -2.56 7.56
CA LEU A 164 -1.06 -1.22 6.96
C LEU A 164 -2.52 -0.77 6.87
N GLU A 165 -2.71 0.53 7.01
CA GLU A 165 -3.95 1.25 6.83
C GLU A 165 -4.03 1.77 5.40
N TRP A 166 -5.13 1.46 4.69
CA TRP A 166 -5.20 1.65 3.25
C TRP A 166 -6.27 2.63 2.82
N VAL A 167 -5.94 3.44 1.81
CA VAL A 167 -6.86 4.36 1.15
C VAL A 167 -6.67 4.29 -0.36
N GLN A 168 -7.78 4.27 -1.09
CA GLN A 168 -7.76 4.33 -2.55
C GLN A 168 -8.12 5.75 -3.00
N ALA A 169 -7.33 6.27 -3.93
CA ALA A 169 -7.53 7.54 -4.61
C ALA A 169 -7.82 7.26 -6.09
N THR A 170 -9.03 7.59 -6.54
CA THR A 170 -9.43 7.46 -7.93
C THR A 170 -9.49 8.84 -8.57
N PRO A 171 -8.73 9.10 -9.65
CA PRO A 171 -8.78 10.38 -10.35
C PRO A 171 -10.21 10.72 -10.79
N ARG A 172 -10.62 11.97 -10.63
CA ARG A 172 -11.94 12.44 -11.10
C ARG A 172 -11.95 12.65 -12.61
N THR A 173 -10.81 13.01 -13.21
CA THR A 173 -10.63 13.10 -14.64
C THR A 173 -10.34 11.72 -15.22
N LYS A 174 -11.03 11.37 -16.31
CA LYS A 174 -10.87 10.05 -16.96
C LYS A 174 -9.83 10.07 -18.10
N ASP A 175 -9.23 11.22 -18.37
CA ASP A 175 -8.30 11.40 -19.49
C ASP A 175 -6.86 10.96 -19.16
N GLY A 176 -6.63 10.56 -17.91
CA GLY A 176 -5.33 10.09 -17.40
C GLY A 176 -5.08 8.61 -17.68
N GLN A 177 -3.81 8.24 -17.66
CA GLN A 177 -3.38 6.85 -17.78
C GLN A 177 -3.55 6.04 -16.46
N VAL A 178 -3.85 6.69 -15.35
CA VAL A 178 -4.02 6.07 -14.04
C VAL A 178 -5.49 5.80 -13.78
N GLN A 179 -5.83 4.54 -13.53
CA GLN A 179 -7.18 4.13 -13.14
C GLN A 179 -7.43 4.33 -11.65
N ASN A 180 -6.52 3.89 -10.81
CA ASN A 180 -6.55 4.15 -9.37
C ASN A 180 -5.15 4.08 -8.75
N ILE A 181 -5.04 4.68 -7.58
CA ILE A 181 -3.86 4.70 -6.74
C ILE A 181 -4.31 4.21 -5.37
N THR A 182 -3.64 3.21 -4.81
CA THR A 182 -3.92 2.75 -3.45
C THR A 182 -2.68 2.97 -2.59
N VAL A 183 -2.84 3.66 -1.47
CA VAL A 183 -1.75 4.02 -0.57
C VAL A 183 -1.90 3.27 0.73
N GLY A 184 -0.83 2.61 1.15
CA GLY A 184 -0.73 1.92 2.44
C GLY A 184 0.18 2.68 3.39
N PHE A 185 -0.34 2.99 4.57
CA PHE A 185 0.38 3.68 5.63
C PHE A 185 0.70 2.73 6.77
N ARG A 186 1.88 2.91 7.36
CA ARG A 186 2.25 2.28 8.63
C ARG A 186 2.04 3.29 9.74
N ASN A 187 1.22 2.93 10.71
CA ASN A 187 1.10 3.72 11.93
C ASN A 187 2.22 3.32 12.90
N THR A 188 3.10 4.28 13.22
CA THR A 188 4.28 4.05 14.07
C THR A 188 4.10 4.56 15.50
N GLY A 189 2.91 5.07 15.86
CA GLY A 189 2.69 5.77 17.13
C GLY A 189 3.30 7.18 17.18
N LYS A 190 4.18 7.51 16.22
CA LYS A 190 4.74 8.87 16.01
C LYS A 190 4.09 9.57 14.82
N GLY A 191 3.24 8.86 14.10
CA GLY A 191 2.52 9.34 12.92
C GLY A 191 2.42 8.29 11.82
N SER A 192 1.75 8.67 10.73
CA SER A 192 1.55 7.81 9.58
C SER A 192 2.74 7.93 8.62
N GLU A 193 3.40 6.81 8.34
CA GLU A 193 4.50 6.70 7.38
C GLU A 193 4.00 6.05 6.10
N LEU A 194 4.40 6.59 4.95
CA LEU A 194 4.15 5.99 3.66
C LEU A 194 4.93 4.67 3.55
N ALA A 195 4.22 3.56 3.39
CA ALA A 195 4.81 2.23 3.30
C ALA A 195 4.70 1.61 1.91
N VAL A 196 3.53 1.76 1.26
CA VAL A 196 3.27 1.15 -0.04
C VAL A 196 2.45 2.09 -0.91
N LEU A 197 2.74 2.08 -2.20
CA LEU A 197 1.96 2.74 -3.23
C LEU A 197 1.66 1.73 -4.34
N GLU A 198 0.39 1.43 -4.55
CA GLU A 198 -0.07 0.59 -5.65
C GLU A 198 -0.74 1.47 -6.70
N ILE A 199 -0.43 1.23 -7.96
CA ILE A 199 -0.98 1.97 -9.10
C ILE A 199 -1.53 0.95 -10.06
N LEU A 200 -2.76 1.14 -10.49
CA LEU A 200 -3.36 0.43 -11.61
C LEU A 200 -3.57 1.44 -12.74
N ASP A 201 -2.99 1.16 -13.89
CA ASP A 201 -3.18 2.00 -15.06
C ASP A 201 -4.36 1.53 -15.94
N SER A 202 -4.73 2.35 -16.92
CA SER A 202 -5.83 2.06 -17.86
C SER A 202 -5.54 0.90 -18.83
N PHE A 203 -4.29 0.42 -18.88
CA PHE A 203 -3.88 -0.73 -19.68
C PHE A 203 -3.86 -2.04 -18.87
N GLY A 204 -4.27 -1.99 -17.58
CA GLY A 204 -4.26 -3.12 -16.66
C GLY A 204 -2.88 -3.44 -16.08
N GLN A 205 -1.88 -2.57 -16.28
CA GLN A 205 -0.57 -2.72 -15.67
C GLN A 205 -0.67 -2.33 -14.19
N ARG A 206 -0.13 -3.17 -13.32
CA ARG A 206 -0.04 -2.92 -11.88
C ARG A 206 1.39 -2.60 -11.50
N SER A 207 1.58 -1.48 -10.83
CA SER A 207 2.85 -1.07 -10.23
C SER A 207 2.71 -1.05 -8.71
N VAL A 208 3.60 -1.74 -8.00
CA VAL A 208 3.66 -1.74 -6.54
C VAL A 208 5.01 -1.18 -6.13
N MET A 209 4.99 -0.06 -5.42
CA MET A 209 6.18 0.58 -4.89
C MET A 209 6.17 0.44 -3.37
N THR A 210 7.17 -0.25 -2.83
CA THR A 210 7.36 -0.43 -1.39
C THR A 210 8.46 0.49 -0.90
N PHE A 211 8.14 1.28 0.13
CA PHE A 211 9.08 2.22 0.74
C PHE A 211 9.67 1.63 2.01
N SER A 212 10.95 1.84 2.21
CA SER A 212 11.71 1.44 3.40
C SER A 212 12.58 2.59 3.87
N GLN A 213 13.02 2.55 5.13
CA GLN A 213 13.85 3.59 5.74
C GLN A 213 13.22 4.99 5.58
N PHE A 214 11.91 5.08 5.83
CA PHE A 214 11.19 6.35 5.66
C PHE A 214 11.58 7.32 6.78
N GLU A 215 12.15 8.45 6.38
CA GLU A 215 12.45 9.57 7.27
C GLU A 215 11.33 10.61 7.15
N VAL A 216 10.69 10.93 8.26
CA VAL A 216 9.64 11.96 8.35
C VAL A 216 10.29 13.31 8.64
N ASN A 217 9.97 14.30 7.83
CA ASN A 217 10.44 15.70 7.98
C ASN A 217 11.98 15.84 8.07
N PRO A 218 12.78 15.14 7.22
CA PRO A 218 14.21 15.42 7.13
C PRO A 218 14.45 16.86 6.67
N ALA A 219 15.57 17.44 7.07
CA ALA A 219 15.97 18.78 6.65
C ALA A 219 16.39 18.75 5.16
N LEU A 220 15.42 19.04 4.27
CA LEU A 220 15.64 19.13 2.82
C LEU A 220 15.56 20.59 2.37
N SER A 221 16.44 20.99 1.46
CA SER A 221 16.40 22.33 0.85
C SER A 221 15.70 22.29 -0.52
N ALA A 222 15.06 23.37 -0.91
CA ALA A 222 14.47 23.52 -2.24
C ALA A 222 15.52 23.36 -3.37
N GLY A 223 16.76 23.75 -3.11
CA GLY A 223 17.87 23.59 -4.04
C GLY A 223 18.19 22.14 -4.40
N GLY A 224 17.90 21.18 -3.49
CA GLY A 224 18.06 19.74 -3.75
C GLY A 224 17.11 19.17 -4.81
N PHE A 225 16.11 19.94 -5.23
CA PHE A 225 15.13 19.58 -6.26
C PHE A 225 15.33 20.37 -7.57
N GLN A 226 16.37 21.18 -7.67
CA GLN A 226 16.72 21.80 -8.94
C GLN A 226 17.35 20.78 -9.87
N PHE A 227 16.89 20.75 -11.13
CA PHE A 227 17.45 19.88 -12.15
C PHE A 227 18.14 20.72 -13.25
N LYS A 228 19.36 20.33 -13.58
CA LYS A 228 20.10 20.89 -14.68
C LYS A 228 20.41 19.76 -15.67
N PRO A 229 19.96 19.85 -16.91
CA PRO A 229 20.32 18.85 -17.92
C PRO A 229 21.83 18.66 -18.02
N PRO A 230 22.33 17.43 -18.09
CA PRO A 230 23.75 17.16 -18.35
C PRO A 230 24.21 17.76 -19.67
N ALA A 231 25.52 17.99 -19.76
CA ALA A 231 26.11 18.46 -21.01
C ALA A 231 25.90 17.42 -22.12
N GLY A 232 25.43 17.88 -23.29
CA GLY A 232 25.17 17.02 -24.45
C GLY A 232 23.88 16.19 -24.35
N ALA A 233 23.06 16.39 -23.34
CA ALA A 233 21.76 15.73 -23.28
C ALA A 233 20.79 16.31 -24.32
N ASP A 234 20.05 15.42 -24.98
CA ASP A 234 18.91 15.82 -25.81
C ASP A 234 17.74 16.26 -24.94
N VAL A 235 17.33 17.53 -25.07
CA VAL A 235 16.28 18.12 -24.21
C VAL A 235 15.01 18.35 -24.99
N ILE A 236 13.99 17.51 -24.74
CA ILE A 236 12.66 17.59 -25.32
C ILE A 236 11.75 18.38 -24.35
N ARG A 237 11.14 19.48 -24.85
CA ARG A 237 10.14 20.28 -24.10
C ARG A 237 8.75 20.04 -24.64
N GLN A 238 7.80 19.74 -23.73
CA GLN A 238 6.39 19.46 -24.05
C GLN A 238 5.46 20.33 -23.20
#